data_df08fd2d43a49eb2d2fe3479e4f5ff31
#
_entry.id   df08fd2d43a49eb2d2fe3479e4f5ff31
#
_cell.length_a   1.000
_cell.length_b   1.000
_cell.length_c   1.000
_cell.angle_alpha   90.00
_cell.angle_beta   90.00
_cell.angle_gamma   90.00
#
_symmetry.space_group_name_H-M   'P 1'
#
loop_
_entity.id
_entity.type
_entity.pdbx_description
1 polymer ?
#
loop_
_entity_poly.entity_id
_entity_poly.type
_entity_poly.pdbx_seq_one_letter_code
_entity_poly.pdbx_strand_id
1 'polypeptide(L)'
;MAEALSTAVRLGDRYRDEIRPALQEQLGLANVMQVPELVKIVVNMGVGLAAQQAKQLDGALADLEIITGQKPKITRAKKSISNFKLREGQAIGAMVTLRGVRMYEFLDRLMNLAIPRIRDFRGLNNRSF
;
A
#
# COMPACT_ATOMS: atom_id res chain seq x y z
N MET A 1 3.93 4.47 21.55
CA MET A 1 4.96 4.91 20.58
C MET A 1 6.10 3.92 20.44
N ALA A 2 6.69 3.47 21.54
CA ALA A 2 7.80 2.49 21.48
C ALA A 2 7.38 1.16 20.85
N GLU A 3 6.17 0.68 21.14
CA GLU A 3 5.65 -0.55 20.57
C GLU A 3 5.42 -0.46 19.05
N ALA A 4 4.89 0.67 18.59
CA ALA A 4 4.67 0.90 17.17
C ALA A 4 5.99 0.95 16.40
N LEU A 5 7.00 1.60 16.98
CA LEU A 5 8.34 1.64 16.39
C LEU A 5 8.99 0.28 16.38
N SER A 6 8.83 -0.51 17.45
CA SER A 6 9.39 -1.86 17.50
C SER A 6 8.73 -2.79 16.50
N THR A 7 7.43 -2.65 16.26
CA THR A 7 6.71 -3.46 15.27
C THR A 7 7.15 -3.11 13.85
N ALA A 8 7.32 -1.83 13.57
CA ALA A 8 7.78 -1.36 12.27
C ALA A 8 9.20 -1.85 11.97
N VAL A 9 10.08 -1.78 12.96
CA VAL A 9 11.48 -2.23 12.86
C VAL A 9 11.55 -3.74 12.74
N ARG A 10 10.62 -4.46 13.38
CA ARG A 10 10.62 -5.93 13.41
C ARG A 10 10.65 -6.54 12.00
N LEU A 11 9.77 -6.15 11.11
CA LEU A 11 9.73 -6.73 9.77
C LEU A 11 10.92 -6.30 8.92
N GLY A 12 11.35 -5.04 9.07
CA GLY A 12 12.56 -4.55 8.40
C GLY A 12 13.82 -5.26 8.85
N ASP A 13 13.96 -5.48 10.16
CA ASP A 13 15.09 -6.23 10.72
C ASP A 13 15.04 -7.69 10.28
N ARG A 14 13.87 -8.30 10.28
CA ARG A 14 13.68 -9.66 9.83
C ARG A 14 14.09 -9.82 8.36
N TYR A 15 13.78 -8.85 7.53
CA TYR A 15 14.20 -8.85 6.14
C TYR A 15 15.72 -8.85 6.02
N ARG A 16 16.40 -7.96 6.77
CA ARG A 16 17.86 -7.88 6.73
C ARG A 16 18.56 -9.13 7.26
N ASP A 17 18.05 -9.66 8.38
CA ASP A 17 18.75 -10.71 9.12
C ASP A 17 18.40 -12.12 8.64
N GLU A 18 17.17 -12.37 8.22
CA GLU A 18 16.67 -13.68 7.85
C GLU A 18 16.33 -13.82 6.37
N ILE A 19 15.56 -12.87 5.83
CA ILE A 19 14.98 -12.99 4.49
C ILE A 19 16.02 -12.75 3.41
N ARG A 20 16.81 -11.69 3.55
CA ARG A 20 17.82 -11.33 2.55
C ARG A 20 18.87 -12.45 2.36
N PRO A 21 19.49 -13.00 3.44
CA PRO A 21 20.42 -14.12 3.26
C PRO A 21 19.76 -15.36 2.68
N ALA A 22 18.54 -15.68 3.10
CA ALA A 22 17.79 -16.84 2.59
C ALA A 22 17.47 -16.69 1.10
N LEU A 23 17.08 -15.52 0.65
CA LEU A 23 16.83 -15.26 -0.77
C LEU A 23 18.10 -15.31 -1.60
N GLN A 24 19.20 -14.79 -1.07
CA GLN A 24 20.48 -14.85 -1.76
C GLN A 24 20.92 -16.29 -2.00
N GLU A 25 20.76 -17.14 -1.00
CA GLU A 25 21.10 -18.55 -1.10
C GLU A 25 20.12 -19.31 -2.04
N GLN A 26 18.83 -19.06 -1.87
CA GLN A 26 17.78 -19.72 -2.65
C GLN A 26 17.86 -19.37 -4.14
N LEU A 27 18.18 -18.14 -4.48
CA LEU A 27 18.29 -17.67 -5.87
C LEU A 27 19.70 -17.80 -6.43
N GLY A 28 20.68 -18.20 -5.62
CA GLY A 28 22.05 -18.39 -6.06
C GLY A 28 22.77 -17.11 -6.48
N LEU A 29 22.47 -15.99 -5.80
CA LEU A 29 23.04 -14.69 -6.15
C LEU A 29 24.41 -14.48 -5.50
N ALA A 30 25.36 -14.01 -6.30
CA ALA A 30 26.73 -13.80 -5.83
C ALA A 30 26.86 -12.53 -4.99
N ASN A 31 26.04 -11.50 -5.25
CA ASN A 31 26.13 -10.21 -4.58
C ASN A 31 24.85 -9.94 -3.79
N VAL A 32 25.00 -9.46 -2.54
CA VAL A 32 23.89 -9.08 -1.68
C VAL A 32 23.01 -7.99 -2.33
N MET A 33 23.61 -7.10 -3.12
CA MET A 33 22.88 -6.04 -3.79
C MET A 33 21.97 -6.53 -4.92
N GLN A 34 22.10 -7.77 -5.33
CA GLN A 34 21.22 -8.38 -6.34
C GLN A 34 19.93 -8.96 -5.74
N VAL A 35 19.86 -9.08 -4.41
CA VAL A 35 18.69 -9.63 -3.74
C VAL A 35 17.50 -8.68 -3.89
N PRO A 36 16.32 -9.21 -4.28
CA PRO A 36 15.11 -8.38 -4.37
C PRO A 36 14.76 -7.76 -3.01
N GLU A 37 14.36 -6.50 -3.04
CA GLU A 37 13.89 -5.83 -1.83
C GLU A 37 12.70 -4.94 -2.16
N LEU A 38 11.92 -4.61 -1.13
CA LEU A 38 10.80 -3.71 -1.28
C LEU A 38 11.31 -2.27 -1.37
N VAL A 39 10.94 -1.59 -2.44
CA VAL A 39 11.29 -0.18 -2.64
C VAL A 39 10.20 0.71 -2.06
N LYS A 40 8.95 0.41 -2.39
CA LYS A 40 7.80 1.19 -1.93
C LYS A 40 6.52 0.36 -1.97
N ILE A 41 5.54 0.77 -1.18
CA ILE A 41 4.17 0.25 -1.25
C ILE A 41 3.26 1.43 -1.56
N VAL A 42 2.45 1.30 -2.59
CA VAL A 42 1.47 2.32 -2.95
C VAL A 42 0.08 1.80 -2.57
N VAL A 43 -0.60 2.56 -1.71
CA VAL A 43 -1.99 2.27 -1.34
C VAL A 43 -2.88 3.23 -2.11
N ASN A 44 -3.75 2.70 -2.94
CA ASN A 44 -4.64 3.49 -3.77
C ASN A 44 -6.10 3.21 -3.41
N MET A 45 -6.92 4.25 -3.42
CA MET A 45 -8.35 4.12 -3.22
C MET A 45 -9.06 4.91 -4.32
N GLY A 46 -9.79 4.18 -5.16
CA GLY A 46 -10.61 4.81 -6.20
C GLY A 46 -11.99 5.14 -5.63
N VAL A 47 -12.39 6.40 -5.72
CA VAL A 47 -13.69 6.87 -5.23
C VAL A 47 -14.47 7.45 -6.41
N GLY A 48 -15.08 6.56 -7.20
CA GLY A 48 -15.84 6.95 -8.39
C GLY A 48 -17.01 7.88 -8.07
N LEU A 49 -17.65 7.71 -6.91
CA LEU A 49 -18.74 8.56 -6.47
C LEU A 49 -18.31 10.01 -6.18
N ALA A 50 -17.01 10.24 -5.95
CA ALA A 50 -16.50 11.59 -5.73
C ALA A 50 -16.68 12.50 -6.95
N ALA A 51 -16.82 11.91 -8.15
CA ALA A 51 -17.14 12.66 -9.36
C ALA A 51 -18.47 13.40 -9.26
N GLN A 52 -19.42 12.83 -8.54
CA GLN A 52 -20.75 13.41 -8.33
C GLN A 52 -20.92 14.00 -6.93
N GLN A 53 -20.27 13.40 -5.92
CA GLN A 53 -20.37 13.80 -4.52
C GLN A 53 -18.97 13.97 -3.92
N ALA A 54 -18.45 15.19 -3.93
CA ALA A 54 -17.11 15.49 -3.46
C ALA A 54 -16.88 15.13 -1.96
N LYS A 55 -17.95 15.11 -1.17
CA LYS A 55 -17.86 14.76 0.26
C LYS A 55 -17.41 13.33 0.50
N GLN A 56 -17.66 12.42 -0.44
CA GLN A 56 -17.22 11.03 -0.35
C GLN A 56 -15.69 10.93 -0.34
N LEU A 57 -15.03 11.82 -1.06
CA LEU A 57 -13.58 11.85 -1.12
C LEU A 57 -12.96 12.23 0.23
N ASP A 58 -13.58 13.15 0.97
CA ASP A 58 -13.08 13.58 2.28
C ASP A 58 -13.04 12.41 3.26
N GLY A 59 -14.07 11.57 3.27
CA GLY A 59 -14.11 10.37 4.10
C GLY A 59 -13.00 9.38 3.70
N ALA A 60 -12.80 9.17 2.42
CA ALA A 60 -11.75 8.28 1.92
C ALA A 60 -10.35 8.79 2.28
N LEU A 61 -10.13 10.11 2.18
CA LEU A 61 -8.86 10.72 2.56
C LEU A 61 -8.56 10.52 4.06
N ALA A 62 -9.57 10.71 4.91
CA ALA A 62 -9.42 10.50 6.34
C ALA A 62 -9.10 9.04 6.67
N ASP A 63 -9.77 8.10 6.03
CA ASP A 63 -9.54 6.67 6.23
C ASP A 63 -8.12 6.27 5.81
N LEU A 64 -7.66 6.73 4.65
CA LEU A 64 -6.29 6.45 4.19
C LEU A 64 -5.24 7.04 5.12
N GLU A 65 -5.47 8.25 5.63
CA GLU A 65 -4.54 8.89 6.55
C GLU A 65 -4.39 8.08 7.84
N ILE A 66 -5.50 7.56 8.36
CA ILE A 66 -5.49 6.72 9.56
C ILE A 66 -4.77 5.40 9.29
N ILE A 67 -5.06 4.76 8.17
CA ILE A 67 -4.49 3.45 7.82
C ILE A 67 -2.99 3.53 7.58
N THR A 68 -2.53 4.54 6.87
CA THR A 68 -1.14 4.65 6.44
C THR A 68 -0.27 5.53 7.33
N GLY A 69 -0.88 6.40 8.12
CA GLY A 69 -0.17 7.38 8.95
C GLY A 69 0.45 8.54 8.16
N GLN A 70 0.11 8.67 6.88
CA GLN A 70 0.58 9.77 6.03
C GLN A 70 -0.61 10.45 5.35
N LYS A 71 -0.44 11.73 5.02
CA LYS A 71 -1.47 12.48 4.32
C LYS A 71 -1.57 11.99 2.87
N PRO A 72 -2.75 11.55 2.41
CA PRO A 72 -2.91 11.05 1.05
C PRO A 72 -2.81 12.15 0.00
N LYS A 73 -2.39 11.74 -1.19
CA LYS A 73 -2.42 12.60 -2.37
C LYS A 73 -3.73 12.39 -3.11
N ILE A 74 -4.39 13.47 -3.49
CA ILE A 74 -5.60 13.40 -4.29
C ILE A 74 -5.23 13.07 -5.73
N THR A 75 -5.88 12.04 -6.29
CA THR A 75 -5.71 11.67 -7.70
C THR A 75 -6.85 12.25 -8.51
N ARG A 76 -6.50 12.80 -9.68
CA ARG A 76 -7.45 13.49 -10.54
C ARG A 76 -7.61 12.77 -11.86
N ALA A 77 -8.78 12.94 -12.49
CA ALA A 77 -9.06 12.34 -13.79
C ALA A 77 -8.17 12.95 -14.86
N LYS A 78 -7.59 12.10 -15.70
CA LYS A 78 -6.74 12.53 -16.82
C LYS A 78 -7.53 12.85 -18.07
N LYS A 79 -8.70 12.25 -18.23
CA LYS A 79 -9.57 12.43 -19.40
C LYS A 79 -11.02 12.59 -18.98
N SER A 80 -11.76 13.37 -19.75
CA SER A 80 -13.20 13.50 -19.57
C SER A 80 -13.91 12.32 -20.25
N ILE A 81 -14.82 11.66 -19.52
CA ILE A 81 -15.61 10.55 -20.04
C ILE A 81 -17.07 10.83 -19.71
N SER A 82 -17.87 11.13 -20.74
CA SER A 82 -19.27 11.54 -20.56
C SER A 82 -20.16 10.42 -19.99
N ASN A 83 -19.89 9.16 -20.34
CA ASN A 83 -20.66 8.01 -19.84
C ASN A 83 -20.55 7.86 -18.33
N PHE A 84 -19.44 8.27 -17.74
CA PHE A 84 -19.21 8.23 -16.30
C PHE A 84 -19.44 9.59 -15.63
N LYS A 85 -19.93 10.58 -16.37
CA LYS A 85 -20.10 11.95 -15.88
C LYS A 85 -18.82 12.54 -15.29
N LEU A 86 -17.69 12.23 -15.91
CA LEU A 86 -16.35 12.55 -15.44
C LEU A 86 -15.75 13.66 -16.30
N ARG A 87 -15.19 14.69 -15.65
CA ARG A 87 -14.46 15.77 -16.29
C ARG A 87 -12.99 15.72 -15.95
N GLU A 88 -12.14 16.11 -16.90
CA GLU A 88 -10.69 16.20 -16.69
C GLU A 88 -10.37 17.10 -15.49
N GLY A 89 -9.44 16.65 -14.63
CA GLY A 89 -9.03 17.38 -13.44
C GLY A 89 -9.93 17.17 -12.23
N GLN A 90 -11.03 16.43 -12.36
CA GLN A 90 -11.91 16.14 -11.24
C GLN A 90 -11.26 15.15 -10.27
N ALA A 91 -11.35 15.42 -8.96
CA ALA A 91 -10.80 14.55 -7.94
C ALA A 91 -11.65 13.27 -7.82
N ILE A 92 -11.05 12.11 -8.07
CA ILE A 92 -11.75 10.82 -8.09
C ILE A 92 -11.13 9.74 -7.23
N GLY A 93 -10.05 10.04 -6.54
CA GLY A 93 -9.41 9.05 -5.70
C GLY A 93 -8.32 9.65 -4.85
N ALA A 94 -7.63 8.74 -4.15
CA ALA A 94 -6.52 9.11 -3.29
C ALA A 94 -5.46 8.01 -3.32
N MET A 95 -4.21 8.38 -3.10
CA MET A 95 -3.12 7.42 -3.02
C MET A 95 -2.07 7.86 -2.01
N VAL A 96 -1.39 6.88 -1.43
CA VAL A 96 -0.27 7.10 -0.51
C VAL A 96 0.88 6.21 -0.94
N THR A 97 2.08 6.77 -1.01
CA THR A 97 3.30 6.00 -1.24
C THR A 97 4.03 5.82 0.09
N LEU A 98 4.24 4.58 0.49
CA LEU A 98 4.91 4.23 1.73
C LEU A 98 6.31 3.70 1.45
N ARG A 99 7.30 4.20 2.20
CA ARG A 99 8.70 3.78 2.07
C ARG A 99 9.33 3.63 3.45
N GLY A 100 10.35 2.79 3.55
CA GLY A 100 11.11 2.60 4.78
C GLY A 100 10.29 1.99 5.92
N VAL A 101 10.38 2.58 7.10
CA VAL A 101 9.74 2.06 8.32
C VAL A 101 8.22 1.95 8.16
N ARG A 102 7.57 2.96 7.62
CA ARG A 102 6.11 2.95 7.44
C ARG A 102 5.65 1.90 6.45
N MET A 103 6.44 1.63 5.43
CA MET A 103 6.18 0.57 4.47
C MET A 103 6.14 -0.79 5.15
N TYR A 104 7.15 -1.11 5.95
CA TYR A 104 7.21 -2.39 6.67
C TYR A 104 6.13 -2.49 7.74
N GLU A 105 5.83 -1.41 8.44
CA GLU A 105 4.76 -1.38 9.43
C GLU A 105 3.40 -1.68 8.78
N PHE A 106 3.10 -1.04 7.68
CA PHE A 106 1.85 -1.28 6.93
C PHE A 106 1.78 -2.73 6.43
N LEU A 107 2.87 -3.24 5.87
CA LEU A 107 2.92 -4.61 5.36
C LEU A 107 2.70 -5.63 6.47
N ASP A 108 3.30 -5.42 7.63
CA ASP A 108 3.14 -6.29 8.79
C ASP A 108 1.67 -6.34 9.24
N ARG A 109 1.03 -5.18 9.38
CA ARG A 109 -0.38 -5.11 9.74
C ARG A 109 -1.28 -5.76 8.68
N LEU A 110 -1.00 -5.55 7.42
CA LEU A 110 -1.77 -6.14 6.34
C LEU A 110 -1.70 -7.66 6.35
N MET A 111 -0.50 -8.22 6.49
CA MET A 111 -0.29 -9.66 6.44
C MET A 111 -0.80 -10.38 7.68
N ASN A 112 -0.62 -9.80 8.85
CA ASN A 112 -0.88 -10.49 10.11
C ASN A 112 -2.24 -10.19 10.74
N LEU A 113 -2.84 -9.03 10.43
CA LEU A 113 -4.10 -8.60 11.02
C LEU A 113 -5.24 -8.49 10.02
N ALA A 114 -5.02 -7.81 8.89
CA ALA A 114 -6.10 -7.50 7.95
C ALA A 114 -6.48 -8.69 7.07
N ILE A 115 -5.51 -9.31 6.43
CA ILE A 115 -5.77 -10.44 5.52
C ILE A 115 -6.45 -11.62 6.23
N PRO A 116 -6.01 -12.05 7.42
CA PRO A 116 -6.68 -13.15 8.11
C PRO A 116 -8.15 -12.88 8.49
N ARG A 117 -8.55 -11.61 8.54
CA ARG A 117 -9.93 -11.22 8.86
C ARG A 117 -10.84 -11.13 7.64
N ILE A 118 -10.31 -11.26 6.43
CA ILE A 118 -11.11 -11.21 5.21
C ILE A 118 -11.96 -12.48 5.10
N ARG A 119 -13.26 -12.30 4.89
CA ARG A 119 -14.16 -13.44 4.67
C ARG A 119 -13.87 -14.09 3.32
N ASP A 120 -13.88 -15.43 3.32
CA ASP A 120 -13.71 -16.24 2.11
C ASP A 120 -12.42 -15.94 1.34
N PHE A 121 -11.37 -15.47 2.05
CA PHE A 121 -10.09 -15.18 1.44
C PHE A 121 -9.39 -16.49 1.05
N ARG A 122 -9.16 -16.67 -0.25
CA ARG A 122 -8.54 -17.87 -0.82
C ARG A 122 -7.12 -17.64 -1.33
N GLY A 123 -6.48 -16.59 -0.87
CA GLY A 123 -5.14 -16.19 -1.32
C GLY A 123 -5.18 -15.18 -2.46
N LEU A 124 -4.01 -14.69 -2.81
CA LEU A 124 -3.86 -13.71 -3.88
C LEU A 124 -3.66 -14.42 -5.22
N ASN A 125 -4.22 -13.84 -6.27
CA ASN A 125 -4.07 -14.37 -7.61
C ASN A 125 -2.68 -14.02 -8.17
N ASN A 126 -1.93 -15.03 -8.61
CA ASN A 126 -0.59 -14.84 -9.14
C ASN A 126 -0.56 -14.15 -10.51
N ARG A 127 -1.66 -14.20 -11.25
CA ARG A 127 -1.72 -13.72 -12.63
C ARG A 127 -2.31 -12.31 -12.77
N SER A 128 -3.05 -11.85 -11.78
CA SER A 128 -3.71 -10.54 -11.85
C SER A 128 -3.35 -9.72 -10.63
N PHE A 129 -2.43 -8.84 -10.83
CA PHE A 129 -1.94 -7.95 -9.79
C PHE A 129 -2.23 -6.52 -10.15
#